data_b8edca2bb1ecbe118b5e42206454e413
#
_entry.id   b8edca2bb1ecbe118b5e42206454e413
#
_cell.length_a   1.000
_cell.length_b   1.000
_cell.length_c   1.000
_cell.angle_alpha   90.00
_cell.angle_beta   90.00
_cell.angle_gamma   90.00
#
_symmetry.space_group_name_H-M   'P 1'
#
loop_
_entity.id
_entity.type
_entity.pdbx_description
1 polymer ?
#
loop_
_entity_poly.entity_id
_entity_poly.type
_entity_poly.pdbx_seq_one_letter_code
_entity_poly.pdbx_strand_id
1 'polypeptide(L)'
;MHGIIKNSVMLLLLTMICVSVSAQEEARYRRSSLYSILINHSDQKFANEIRNSFVQIPVPDKYNDHELAPKVFQLNGKLKNASSDRENSEITDFLERNQIASRLVGKWFHRDIFTGVCDMDLVKERGLYDATEFDRQMAERSARGKAMLEDAGEELIGHTFVLVNDIRYIDKAQKSAMWGNILAGLGAAAGASLRDANLGRSVSNLSQSVGNIVETIKGFKVKINTFLYQLVWDDETAAVFYEKQYTDVPDPAKRDAFNNARGTYRLKYVGKVESKGSTTSFMGVNLDKPENMVRKACQRAIDENIVDLQTEFEEFRTFTPILTSEPVTAGIGMKEGVSAKSRFEVLERVEEADGSYSYNRVGVVAPVEDQIWDNRYMAVEEGAKGATLGRTTFKKVSGSTPMAGMLIREI
;
A
#
# COMPACT_ATOMS: atom_id res chain seq x y z
N MET A 1 -35.65 -34.69 -20.75
CA MET A 1 -34.89 -33.43 -20.95
C MET A 1 -35.20 -32.31 -19.95
N HIS A 2 -36.38 -32.25 -19.32
CA HIS A 2 -36.72 -31.16 -18.37
C HIS A 2 -36.08 -31.25 -16.97
N GLY A 3 -35.59 -32.40 -16.54
CA GLY A 3 -34.99 -32.60 -15.21
C GLY A 3 -33.54 -32.16 -15.10
N ILE A 4 -32.77 -32.28 -16.18
CA ILE A 4 -31.30 -31.95 -16.17
C ILE A 4 -31.07 -30.45 -16.17
N ILE A 5 -31.93 -29.67 -16.83
CA ILE A 5 -31.80 -28.20 -16.89
C ILE A 5 -32.08 -27.55 -15.53
N LYS A 6 -33.07 -28.09 -14.76
CA LYS A 6 -33.35 -27.54 -13.41
C LYS A 6 -32.22 -27.74 -12.42
N ASN A 7 -31.51 -28.87 -12.46
CA ASN A 7 -30.39 -29.13 -11.57
C ASN A 7 -29.15 -28.29 -11.92
N SER A 8 -28.91 -28.02 -13.21
CA SER A 8 -27.80 -27.17 -13.65
C SER A 8 -28.00 -25.70 -13.29
N VAL A 9 -29.22 -25.17 -13.36
CA VAL A 9 -29.54 -23.78 -12.98
C VAL A 9 -29.47 -23.62 -11.47
N MET A 10 -29.91 -24.65 -10.70
CA MET A 10 -29.80 -24.60 -9.23
C MET A 10 -28.34 -24.68 -8.74
N LEU A 11 -27.46 -25.42 -9.43
CA LEU A 11 -26.03 -25.49 -9.13
C LEU A 11 -25.32 -24.16 -9.47
N LEU A 12 -25.71 -23.51 -10.57
CA LEU A 12 -25.16 -22.19 -10.94
C LEU A 12 -25.60 -21.09 -9.98
N LEU A 13 -26.83 -21.11 -9.47
CA LEU A 13 -27.31 -20.17 -8.44
C LEU A 13 -26.63 -20.40 -7.09
N LEU A 14 -26.35 -21.64 -6.68
CA LEU A 14 -25.59 -21.91 -5.45
C LEU A 14 -24.14 -21.43 -5.54
N THR A 15 -23.48 -21.57 -6.69
CA THR A 15 -22.10 -21.08 -6.87
C THR A 15 -22.03 -19.55 -6.89
N MET A 16 -23.04 -18.86 -7.44
CA MET A 16 -23.09 -17.38 -7.38
C MET A 16 -23.29 -16.84 -5.96
N ILE A 17 -24.06 -17.52 -5.11
CA ILE A 17 -24.29 -17.11 -3.73
C ILE A 17 -23.01 -17.27 -2.88
N CYS A 18 -22.22 -18.34 -3.10
CA CYS A 18 -20.95 -18.53 -2.37
C CYS A 18 -19.88 -17.50 -2.72
N VAL A 19 -19.80 -17.02 -3.96
CA VAL A 19 -18.83 -16.00 -4.38
C VAL A 19 -19.18 -14.62 -3.80
N SER A 20 -20.48 -14.32 -3.66
CA SER A 20 -20.95 -13.04 -3.11
C SER A 20 -20.67 -12.91 -1.60
N VAL A 21 -20.78 -14.01 -0.84
CA VAL A 21 -20.54 -14.01 0.61
C VAL A 21 -19.04 -13.80 0.93
N SER A 22 -18.13 -14.41 0.16
CA SER A 22 -16.68 -14.24 0.40
C SER A 22 -16.19 -12.81 0.14
N ALA A 23 -16.71 -12.15 -0.90
CA ALA A 23 -16.33 -10.76 -1.21
C ALA A 23 -16.85 -9.75 -0.17
N GLN A 24 -17.98 -10.05 0.47
CA GLN A 24 -18.60 -9.18 1.46
C GLN A 24 -17.94 -9.30 2.85
N GLU A 25 -17.37 -10.46 3.19
CA GLU A 25 -16.61 -10.64 4.44
C GLU A 25 -15.24 -9.96 4.41
N GLU A 26 -14.54 -9.95 3.28
CA GLU A 26 -13.24 -9.26 3.15
C GLU A 26 -13.37 -7.74 3.28
N ALA A 27 -14.50 -7.15 2.92
CA ALA A 27 -14.73 -5.71 3.01
C ALA A 27 -14.86 -5.18 4.45
N ARG A 28 -15.17 -6.02 5.43
CA ARG A 28 -15.53 -5.63 6.79
C ARG A 28 -14.40 -5.05 7.63
N TYR A 29 -13.14 -5.22 7.24
CA TYR A 29 -12.00 -4.89 8.11
C TYR A 29 -11.05 -3.86 7.52
N ARG A 30 -11.47 -3.11 6.49
CA ARG A 30 -10.70 -2.03 5.89
C ARG A 30 -10.88 -0.73 6.67
N ARG A 31 -10.28 -0.65 7.85
CA ARG A 31 -10.39 0.52 8.72
C ARG A 31 -9.61 1.73 8.20
N SER A 32 -8.56 1.52 7.44
CA SER A 32 -7.69 2.60 6.96
C SER A 32 -7.92 2.87 5.47
N SER A 33 -7.80 4.14 5.11
CA SER A 33 -7.93 4.63 3.74
C SER A 33 -6.58 5.11 3.25
N LEU A 34 -6.27 4.86 1.98
CA LEU A 34 -4.96 5.13 1.43
C LEU A 34 -5.04 5.94 0.14
N TYR A 35 -4.21 6.99 0.05
CA TYR A 35 -3.87 7.72 -1.15
C TYR A 35 -2.38 7.62 -1.41
N SER A 36 -1.98 7.18 -2.60
CA SER A 36 -0.58 6.98 -2.95
C SER A 36 -0.13 7.93 -4.06
N ILE A 37 1.00 8.60 -3.83
CA ILE A 37 1.55 9.64 -4.69
C ILE A 37 2.96 9.25 -5.14
N LEU A 38 3.30 9.49 -6.40
CA LEU A 38 4.65 9.37 -6.94
C LEU A 38 5.31 10.76 -7.09
N ILE A 39 6.51 10.91 -6.58
CA ILE A 39 7.41 11.99 -6.96
C ILE A 39 8.08 11.64 -8.30
N ASN A 40 7.78 12.40 -9.34
CA ASN A 40 8.33 12.15 -10.67
C ASN A 40 9.72 12.78 -10.84
N HIS A 41 10.68 11.96 -11.25
CA HIS A 41 12.02 12.38 -11.65
C HIS A 41 12.18 12.21 -13.16
N SER A 42 11.80 13.24 -13.91
CA SER A 42 11.81 13.19 -15.40
C SER A 42 13.21 13.05 -16.01
N ASP A 43 14.25 13.30 -15.23
CA ASP A 43 15.66 13.24 -15.65
C ASP A 43 16.31 11.86 -15.46
N GLN A 44 15.62 10.90 -14.85
CA GLN A 44 16.13 9.55 -14.65
C GLN A 44 15.80 8.63 -15.83
N LYS A 45 16.65 7.62 -16.04
CA LYS A 45 16.36 6.54 -16.99
C LYS A 45 15.08 5.80 -16.55
N PHE A 46 14.23 5.42 -17.50
CA PHE A 46 12.94 4.75 -17.26
C PHE A 46 11.92 5.59 -16.48
N ALA A 47 12.03 6.92 -16.48
CA ALA A 47 11.09 7.80 -15.80
C ALA A 47 9.63 7.59 -16.22
N ASN A 48 9.39 7.40 -17.54
CA ASN A 48 8.05 7.16 -18.09
C ASN A 48 7.51 5.79 -17.68
N GLU A 49 8.36 4.76 -17.71
CA GLU A 49 8.01 3.40 -17.34
C GLU A 49 7.68 3.32 -15.84
N ILE A 50 8.47 3.98 -14.97
CA ILE A 50 8.20 4.09 -13.53
C ILE A 50 6.86 4.78 -13.31
N ARG A 51 6.63 5.93 -13.95
CA ARG A 51 5.38 6.68 -13.84
C ARG A 51 4.17 5.84 -14.29
N ASN A 52 4.26 5.25 -15.47
CA ASN A 52 3.17 4.45 -16.03
C ASN A 52 2.90 3.19 -15.20
N SER A 53 3.96 2.58 -14.67
CA SER A 53 3.85 1.43 -13.77
C SER A 53 3.18 1.81 -12.46
N PHE A 54 3.60 2.92 -11.84
CA PHE A 54 3.06 3.38 -10.56
C PHE A 54 1.56 3.66 -10.63
N VAL A 55 1.10 4.34 -11.68
CA VAL A 55 -0.33 4.66 -11.87
C VAL A 55 -1.20 3.39 -11.94
N GLN A 56 -0.62 2.27 -12.39
CA GLN A 56 -1.31 0.98 -12.51
C GLN A 56 -1.22 0.11 -11.24
N ILE A 57 -0.45 0.51 -10.22
CA ILE A 57 -0.38 -0.22 -8.95
C ILE A 57 -1.67 0.05 -8.18
N PRO A 58 -2.46 -1.00 -7.87
CA PRO A 58 -3.68 -0.81 -7.10
C PRO A 58 -3.36 -0.52 -5.63
N VAL A 59 -4.28 0.13 -4.94
CA VAL A 59 -4.24 0.21 -3.48
C VAL A 59 -4.30 -1.22 -2.91
N PRO A 60 -3.46 -1.58 -1.93
CA PRO A 60 -3.50 -2.90 -1.32
C PRO A 60 -4.87 -3.20 -0.69
N ASP A 61 -5.34 -4.45 -0.81
CA ASP A 61 -6.69 -4.87 -0.44
C ASP A 61 -7.08 -4.61 1.04
N LYS A 62 -6.09 -4.45 1.91
CA LYS A 62 -6.28 -4.08 3.32
C LYS A 62 -6.74 -2.65 3.54
N TYR A 63 -6.62 -1.79 2.54
CA TYR A 63 -6.96 -0.37 2.62
C TYR A 63 -8.13 -0.04 1.72
N ASN A 64 -8.92 0.93 2.14
CA ASN A 64 -9.89 1.57 1.26
C ASN A 64 -9.17 2.44 0.24
N ASP A 65 -9.60 2.36 -1.01
CA ASP A 65 -9.14 3.26 -2.05
C ASP A 65 -9.67 4.67 -1.80
N HIS A 66 -8.77 5.55 -1.37
CA HIS A 66 -9.07 6.97 -1.19
C HIS A 66 -8.22 7.84 -2.12
N GLU A 67 -7.89 7.32 -3.28
CA GLU A 67 -7.04 8.00 -4.24
C GLU A 67 -7.67 9.26 -4.82
N LEU A 68 -6.85 10.30 -4.94
CA LEU A 68 -7.18 11.55 -5.62
C LEU A 68 -6.43 11.61 -6.96
N ALA A 69 -6.89 12.46 -7.86
CA ALA A 69 -6.14 12.84 -9.06
C ALA A 69 -5.43 14.18 -8.82
N PRO A 70 -4.19 14.35 -9.30
CA PRO A 70 -3.31 13.39 -9.93
C PRO A 70 -2.56 12.51 -8.91
N LYS A 71 -2.10 11.33 -9.35
CA LYS A 71 -1.23 10.44 -8.56
C LYS A 71 0.27 10.74 -8.71
N VAL A 72 0.65 11.58 -9.64
CA VAL A 72 2.05 11.84 -10.01
C VAL A 72 2.34 13.32 -9.94
N PHE A 73 3.37 13.68 -9.21
CA PHE A 73 3.77 15.06 -8.99
C PHE A 73 5.22 15.30 -9.38
N GLN A 74 5.49 16.51 -9.85
CA GLN A 74 6.85 16.99 -10.08
C GLN A 74 7.19 18.00 -9.01
N LEU A 75 8.16 17.69 -8.16
CA LEU A 75 8.70 18.67 -7.21
C LEU A 75 9.59 19.65 -7.98
N ASN A 76 9.37 20.94 -7.73
CA ASN A 76 10.21 22.01 -8.24
C ASN A 76 11.50 22.07 -7.40
N GLY A 77 12.54 21.33 -7.82
CA GLY A 77 13.82 21.37 -7.13
C GLY A 77 14.68 20.16 -7.46
N LYS A 78 15.98 20.32 -7.30
CA LYS A 78 16.95 19.22 -7.43
C LYS A 78 17.03 18.51 -6.07
N LEU A 79 16.14 17.55 -5.81
CA LEU A 79 16.23 16.66 -4.64
C LEU A 79 17.44 15.70 -4.69
N LYS A 80 18.26 15.78 -5.72
CA LYS A 80 19.53 15.04 -5.77
C LYS A 80 20.39 15.45 -4.60
N ASN A 81 20.45 14.61 -3.56
CA ASN A 81 21.22 14.77 -2.34
C ASN A 81 20.61 15.72 -1.27
N ALA A 82 19.30 15.93 -1.26
CA ALA A 82 18.66 16.60 -0.12
C ALA A 82 18.80 15.74 1.15
N SER A 83 18.98 16.39 2.32
CA SER A 83 18.82 15.70 3.59
C SER A 83 17.37 15.25 3.75
N SER A 84 17.13 14.21 4.55
CA SER A 84 15.77 13.68 4.82
C SER A 84 14.81 14.78 5.30
N ASP A 85 15.28 15.71 6.11
CA ASP A 85 14.46 16.80 6.66
C ASP A 85 14.06 17.81 5.59
N ARG A 86 15.00 18.16 4.69
CA ARG A 86 14.69 19.05 3.57
C ARG A 86 13.71 18.41 2.59
N GLU A 87 13.87 17.12 2.30
CA GLU A 87 12.97 16.36 1.43
C GLU A 87 11.56 16.33 2.02
N ASN A 88 11.43 16.06 3.33
CA ASN A 88 10.15 16.10 4.03
C ASN A 88 9.50 17.49 4.00
N SER A 89 10.28 18.57 4.23
CA SER A 89 9.76 19.94 4.15
C SER A 89 9.21 20.27 2.76
N GLU A 90 9.94 19.93 1.68
CA GLU A 90 9.49 20.17 0.31
C GLU A 90 8.22 19.38 -0.04
N ILE A 91 8.09 18.13 0.48
CA ILE A 91 6.88 17.32 0.32
C ILE A 91 5.72 17.94 1.09
N THR A 92 5.92 18.35 2.34
CA THR A 92 4.87 18.99 3.16
C THR A 92 4.36 20.25 2.49
N ASP A 93 5.25 21.14 2.07
CA ASP A 93 4.89 22.37 1.32
C ASP A 93 4.11 22.05 0.04
N PHE A 94 4.46 20.96 -0.63
CA PHE A 94 3.74 20.51 -1.82
C PHE A 94 2.33 20.03 -1.48
N LEU A 95 2.16 19.20 -0.44
CA LEU A 95 0.86 18.68 0.00
C LEU A 95 -0.08 19.82 0.42
N GLU A 96 0.45 20.82 1.13
CA GLU A 96 -0.30 22.01 1.56
C GLU A 96 -0.73 22.89 0.38
N ARG A 97 0.22 23.22 -0.52
CA ARG A 97 -0.10 24.04 -1.71
C ARG A 97 -1.16 23.42 -2.60
N ASN A 98 -1.21 22.09 -2.69
CA ASN A 98 -2.19 21.35 -3.46
C ASN A 98 -3.45 21.01 -2.64
N GLN A 99 -3.55 21.47 -1.40
CA GLN A 99 -4.70 21.28 -0.51
C GLN A 99 -5.11 19.78 -0.41
N ILE A 100 -4.12 18.90 -0.31
CA ILE A 100 -4.38 17.46 -0.32
C ILE A 100 -5.29 17.08 0.85
N ALA A 101 -5.06 17.58 2.05
CA ALA A 101 -5.90 17.31 3.22
C ALA A 101 -7.36 17.70 2.98
N SER A 102 -7.63 18.92 2.51
CA SER A 102 -9.00 19.38 2.19
C SER A 102 -9.68 18.50 1.14
N ARG A 103 -8.92 18.08 0.13
CA ARG A 103 -9.47 17.22 -0.94
C ARG A 103 -9.78 15.81 -0.45
N LEU A 104 -9.00 15.28 0.49
CA LEU A 104 -9.31 14.00 1.15
C LEU A 104 -10.60 14.10 1.96
N VAL A 105 -10.76 15.17 2.75
CA VAL A 105 -12.03 15.45 3.47
C VAL A 105 -13.18 15.59 2.47
N GLY A 106 -13.01 16.38 1.42
CA GLY A 106 -14.03 16.53 0.39
C GLY A 106 -14.45 15.20 -0.24
N LYS A 107 -13.52 14.26 -0.42
CA LYS A 107 -13.84 12.92 -0.93
C LYS A 107 -14.64 12.09 0.07
N TRP A 108 -14.33 12.17 1.37
CA TRP A 108 -15.09 11.48 2.41
C TRP A 108 -16.57 11.83 2.42
N PHE A 109 -16.88 13.09 2.13
CA PHE A 109 -18.24 13.64 2.13
C PHE A 109 -18.81 13.81 0.72
N HIS A 110 -18.28 13.14 -0.30
CA HIS A 110 -18.68 13.26 -1.71
C HIS A 110 -18.92 14.71 -2.16
N ARG A 111 -18.12 15.63 -1.61
CA ARG A 111 -18.34 17.06 -1.77
C ARG A 111 -18.29 17.48 -3.24
N ASP A 112 -19.38 18.06 -3.73
CA ASP A 112 -19.43 18.69 -5.05
C ASP A 112 -18.65 20.01 -5.05
N ILE A 113 -17.70 20.15 -5.99
CA ILE A 113 -16.79 21.32 -6.04
C ILE A 113 -17.48 22.59 -6.49
N PHE A 114 -18.62 22.52 -7.17
CA PHE A 114 -19.34 23.68 -7.71
C PHE A 114 -20.42 24.19 -6.76
N THR A 115 -21.18 23.29 -6.19
CA THR A 115 -22.31 23.63 -5.28
C THR A 115 -21.91 23.63 -3.82
N GLY A 116 -20.86 22.88 -3.44
CA GLY A 116 -20.44 22.67 -2.07
C GLY A 116 -21.25 21.60 -1.32
N VAL A 117 -22.24 20.99 -1.98
CA VAL A 117 -23.09 19.95 -1.40
C VAL A 117 -22.27 18.74 -0.99
N CYS A 118 -22.55 18.24 0.20
CA CYS A 118 -21.93 17.07 0.82
C CYS A 118 -23.00 16.03 1.15
N ASP A 119 -22.60 14.77 1.26
CA ASP A 119 -23.39 13.69 1.85
C ASP A 119 -22.55 12.85 2.82
N MET A 120 -23.20 11.95 3.55
CA MET A 120 -22.57 11.06 4.54
C MET A 120 -22.50 9.60 4.04
N ASP A 121 -22.77 9.34 2.77
CA ASP A 121 -22.95 7.98 2.28
C ASP A 121 -21.66 7.16 2.38
N LEU A 122 -20.49 7.73 2.02
CA LEU A 122 -19.21 7.08 2.15
C LEU A 122 -18.81 6.85 3.62
N VAL A 123 -19.10 7.83 4.50
CA VAL A 123 -18.84 7.70 5.94
C VAL A 123 -19.65 6.55 6.52
N LYS A 124 -20.94 6.46 6.21
CA LYS A 124 -21.83 5.36 6.61
C LYS A 124 -21.38 4.02 6.07
N GLU A 125 -21.05 3.95 4.77
CA GLU A 125 -20.56 2.75 4.12
C GLU A 125 -19.32 2.20 4.84
N ARG A 126 -18.36 3.07 5.14
CA ARG A 126 -17.13 2.65 5.83
C ARG A 126 -17.36 2.33 7.31
N GLY A 127 -18.30 3.00 7.97
CA GLY A 127 -18.72 2.64 9.32
C GLY A 127 -19.23 1.20 9.45
N LEU A 128 -19.78 0.63 8.36
CA LEU A 128 -20.19 -0.77 8.31
C LEU A 128 -19.00 -1.76 8.46
N TYR A 129 -17.77 -1.34 8.21
CA TYR A 129 -16.60 -2.21 8.29
C TYR A 129 -16.29 -2.66 9.72
N ASP A 130 -16.63 -1.83 10.69
CA ASP A 130 -16.50 -2.14 12.11
C ASP A 130 -17.80 -2.62 12.78
N ALA A 131 -18.93 -2.48 12.10
CA ALA A 131 -20.23 -2.82 12.64
C ALA A 131 -20.39 -4.33 12.82
N THR A 132 -20.92 -4.74 13.97
CA THR A 132 -21.39 -6.12 14.18
C THR A 132 -22.61 -6.41 13.30
N GLU A 133 -22.97 -7.68 13.13
CA GLU A 133 -24.21 -8.05 12.45
C GLU A 133 -25.44 -7.45 13.14
N PHE A 134 -25.39 -7.35 14.48
CA PHE A 134 -26.45 -6.71 15.26
C PHE A 134 -26.53 -5.19 14.95
N ASP A 135 -25.41 -4.48 14.94
CA ASP A 135 -25.36 -3.04 14.63
C ASP A 135 -25.91 -2.76 13.23
N ARG A 136 -25.60 -3.62 12.24
CA ARG A 136 -26.15 -3.52 10.89
C ARG A 136 -27.66 -3.70 10.85
N GLN A 137 -28.18 -4.70 11.55
CA GLN A 137 -29.62 -4.90 11.63
C GLN A 137 -30.34 -3.75 12.36
N MET A 138 -29.68 -3.15 13.35
CA MET A 138 -30.18 -1.96 14.03
C MET A 138 -30.15 -0.73 13.13
N ALA A 139 -29.09 -0.57 12.34
CA ALA A 139 -28.96 0.53 11.37
C ALA A 139 -30.01 0.48 10.27
N GLU A 140 -30.38 -0.73 9.82
CA GLU A 140 -31.44 -0.93 8.83
C GLU A 140 -32.83 -0.54 9.39
N ARG A 141 -33.02 -0.65 10.71
CA ARG A 141 -34.35 -0.55 11.34
C ARG A 141 -34.57 0.73 12.13
N SER A 142 -33.56 1.50 12.42
CA SER A 142 -33.70 2.68 13.29
C SER A 142 -32.77 3.85 12.90
N ALA A 143 -33.24 5.07 13.15
CA ALA A 143 -32.43 6.27 12.99
C ALA A 143 -31.20 6.26 13.91
N ARG A 144 -31.32 5.70 15.14
CA ARG A 144 -30.21 5.57 16.08
C ARG A 144 -29.11 4.63 15.54
N GLY A 145 -29.49 3.51 14.93
CA GLY A 145 -28.51 2.61 14.33
C GLY A 145 -27.76 3.26 13.16
N LYS A 146 -28.43 4.11 12.36
CA LYS A 146 -27.77 4.89 11.30
C LYS A 146 -26.77 5.87 11.88
N ALA A 147 -27.10 6.58 12.97
CA ALA A 147 -26.19 7.50 13.64
C ALA A 147 -24.94 6.76 14.18
N MET A 148 -25.10 5.58 14.75
CA MET A 148 -23.96 4.76 15.21
C MET A 148 -23.00 4.39 14.07
N LEU A 149 -23.51 4.17 12.86
CA LEU A 149 -22.64 3.91 11.69
C LEU A 149 -21.95 5.20 11.20
N GLU A 150 -22.61 6.35 11.33
CA GLU A 150 -22.01 7.65 11.04
C GLU A 150 -20.85 7.91 12.00
N ASP A 151 -21.05 7.72 13.31
CA ASP A 151 -20.02 7.90 14.33
C ASP A 151 -18.83 6.97 14.11
N ALA A 152 -19.09 5.67 13.89
CA ALA A 152 -18.04 4.69 13.60
C ALA A 152 -17.28 5.01 12.30
N GLY A 153 -17.97 5.51 11.28
CA GLY A 153 -17.35 5.91 10.01
C GLY A 153 -16.54 7.19 10.15
N GLU A 154 -16.98 8.12 11.00
CA GLU A 154 -16.29 9.39 11.26
C GLU A 154 -14.92 9.17 11.92
N GLU A 155 -14.82 8.23 12.87
CA GLU A 155 -13.54 7.82 13.43
C GLU A 155 -12.53 7.39 12.36
N LEU A 156 -13.01 6.76 11.26
CA LEU A 156 -12.15 6.29 10.18
C LEU A 156 -11.62 7.42 9.28
N ILE A 157 -12.15 8.63 9.35
CA ILE A 157 -11.63 9.79 8.60
C ILE A 157 -10.20 10.07 9.02
N GLY A 158 -9.91 10.06 10.32
CA GLY A 158 -8.57 10.20 10.89
C GLY A 158 -7.61 9.03 10.56
N HIS A 159 -8.15 7.91 10.07
CA HIS A 159 -7.37 6.76 9.57
C HIS A 159 -7.13 6.85 8.05
N THR A 160 -7.09 8.05 7.51
CA THR A 160 -6.74 8.30 6.11
C THR A 160 -5.27 8.66 6.01
N PHE A 161 -4.52 7.89 5.21
CA PHE A 161 -3.09 8.04 5.05
C PHE A 161 -2.72 8.43 3.62
N VAL A 162 -1.63 9.19 3.51
CA VAL A 162 -1.00 9.54 2.24
C VAL A 162 0.40 8.95 2.22
N LEU A 163 0.68 8.11 1.22
CA LEU A 163 2.02 7.62 0.93
C LEU A 163 2.63 8.46 -0.19
N VAL A 164 3.74 9.12 0.08
CA VAL A 164 4.50 9.82 -0.94
C VAL A 164 5.75 9.02 -1.26
N ASN A 165 5.81 8.49 -2.49
CA ASN A 165 6.84 7.57 -2.94
C ASN A 165 7.86 8.30 -3.81
N ASP A 166 9.10 8.41 -3.36
CA ASP A 166 10.25 8.83 -4.14
C ASP A 166 10.94 7.60 -4.74
N ILE A 167 10.69 7.33 -6.03
CA ILE A 167 11.20 6.16 -6.74
C ILE A 167 12.41 6.55 -7.58
N ARG A 168 13.58 5.97 -7.25
CA ARG A 168 14.84 6.17 -7.96
C ARG A 168 15.32 4.91 -8.64
N TYR A 169 15.55 4.98 -9.96
CA TYR A 169 16.19 3.91 -10.68
C TYR A 169 17.67 3.82 -10.33
N ILE A 170 18.16 2.62 -10.04
CA ILE A 170 19.57 2.33 -9.79
C ILE A 170 20.17 1.70 -11.03
N ASP A 171 20.92 2.47 -11.80
CA ASP A 171 21.63 1.95 -12.96
C ASP A 171 22.91 1.21 -12.50
N LYS A 172 22.85 -0.13 -12.56
CA LYS A 172 24.02 -0.97 -12.26
C LYS A 172 25.14 -0.79 -13.28
N ALA A 173 24.78 -0.53 -14.54
CA ALA A 173 25.75 -0.33 -15.61
C ALA A 173 26.57 0.94 -15.36
N GLN A 174 25.94 2.01 -14.87
CA GLN A 174 26.65 3.26 -14.55
C GLN A 174 27.65 3.09 -13.40
N LYS A 175 27.29 2.29 -12.37
CA LYS A 175 28.22 1.96 -11.27
C LYS A 175 29.37 1.07 -11.74
N SER A 176 29.11 0.05 -12.54
CA SER A 176 30.15 -0.84 -13.06
C SER A 176 31.00 -0.19 -14.13
N ALA A 177 30.44 0.73 -14.96
CA ALA A 177 31.23 1.55 -15.88
C ALA A 177 32.18 2.49 -15.11
N MET A 178 31.73 3.08 -14.00
CA MET A 178 32.60 3.91 -13.14
C MET A 178 33.72 3.09 -12.51
N TRP A 179 33.44 1.89 -11.99
CA TRP A 179 34.46 0.98 -11.49
C TRP A 179 35.35 0.40 -12.60
N GLY A 180 34.76 0.11 -13.78
CA GLY A 180 35.52 -0.31 -14.96
C GLY A 180 36.49 0.77 -15.45
N ASN A 181 36.08 2.03 -15.43
CA ASN A 181 36.94 3.18 -15.78
C ASN A 181 38.04 3.42 -14.73
N ILE A 182 37.74 3.21 -13.43
CA ILE A 182 38.74 3.29 -12.37
C ILE A 182 39.76 2.15 -12.50
N LEU A 183 39.31 0.92 -12.74
CA LEU A 183 40.20 -0.23 -12.97
C LEU A 183 40.98 -0.10 -14.26
N ALA A 184 40.38 0.42 -15.36
CA ALA A 184 41.08 0.70 -16.60
C ALA A 184 42.11 1.83 -16.43
N GLY A 185 41.79 2.88 -15.65
CA GLY A 185 42.72 3.94 -15.31
C GLY A 185 43.92 3.43 -14.46
N LEU A 186 43.66 2.57 -13.48
CA LEU A 186 44.71 1.94 -12.66
C LEU A 186 45.54 0.93 -13.50
N GLY A 187 44.87 0.15 -14.37
CA GLY A 187 45.54 -0.76 -15.28
C GLY A 187 46.42 -0.02 -16.32
N ALA A 188 45.94 1.09 -16.86
CA ALA A 188 46.70 1.93 -17.77
C ALA A 188 47.93 2.59 -17.11
N ALA A 189 47.76 3.05 -15.84
CA ALA A 189 48.87 3.60 -15.06
C ALA A 189 49.88 2.51 -14.71
N ALA A 190 49.46 1.31 -14.34
CA ALA A 190 50.33 0.16 -14.08
C ALA A 190 50.98 -0.38 -15.37
N GLY A 191 50.25 -0.41 -16.51
CA GLY A 191 50.75 -0.83 -17.80
C GLY A 191 51.77 0.13 -18.43
N ALA A 192 51.67 1.44 -18.10
CA ALA A 192 52.67 2.43 -18.52
C ALA A 192 53.99 2.29 -17.78
N SER A 193 53.98 1.72 -16.57
CA SER A 193 55.17 1.45 -15.78
C SER A 193 55.80 0.06 -16.09
N LEU A 194 55.04 -0.83 -16.67
CA LEU A 194 55.48 -2.15 -17.13
C LEU A 194 55.67 -2.10 -18.65
N ARG A 195 56.90 -2.09 -19.15
CA ARG A 195 57.26 -2.03 -20.59
C ARG A 195 56.83 -3.27 -21.40
N ASP A 196 55.75 -3.94 -21.04
CA ASP A 196 55.25 -5.12 -21.74
C ASP A 196 53.89 -4.86 -22.39
N ALA A 197 53.93 -4.62 -23.70
CA ALA A 197 52.77 -4.30 -24.53
C ALA A 197 51.69 -5.41 -24.58
N ASN A 198 52.03 -6.62 -24.18
CA ASN A 198 51.11 -7.74 -24.19
C ASN A 198 50.23 -7.76 -22.94
N LEU A 199 50.73 -7.31 -21.79
CA LEU A 199 49.91 -7.18 -20.56
C LEU A 199 48.85 -6.09 -20.68
N GLY A 200 49.20 -4.96 -21.31
CA GLY A 200 48.27 -3.86 -21.55
C GLY A 200 47.09 -4.27 -22.44
N ARG A 201 47.31 -5.09 -23.47
CA ARG A 201 46.24 -5.61 -24.33
C ARG A 201 45.35 -6.63 -23.63
N SER A 202 45.92 -7.48 -22.78
CA SER A 202 45.15 -8.46 -21.98
C SER A 202 44.22 -7.75 -20.97
N VAL A 203 44.70 -6.70 -20.30
CA VAL A 203 43.88 -5.93 -19.35
C VAL A 203 42.80 -5.14 -20.05
N SER A 204 43.06 -4.52 -21.24
CA SER A 204 42.04 -3.83 -22.01
C SER A 204 40.95 -4.79 -22.56
N ASN A 205 41.33 -5.98 -22.98
CA ASN A 205 40.38 -7.01 -23.43
C ASN A 205 39.57 -7.58 -22.27
N LEU A 206 40.15 -7.71 -21.08
CA LEU A 206 39.41 -8.11 -19.87
C LEU A 206 38.40 -7.05 -19.45
N SER A 207 38.77 -5.78 -19.52
CA SER A 207 37.85 -4.67 -19.17
C SER A 207 36.67 -4.53 -20.16
N GLN A 208 36.92 -4.79 -21.45
CA GLN A 208 35.86 -4.82 -22.46
C GLN A 208 34.95 -6.04 -22.32
N SER A 209 35.49 -7.20 -21.98
CA SER A 209 34.69 -8.42 -21.76
C SER A 209 33.85 -8.31 -20.46
N VAL A 210 34.39 -7.70 -19.41
CA VAL A 210 33.62 -7.40 -18.18
C VAL A 210 32.53 -6.36 -18.45
N GLY A 211 32.79 -5.33 -19.25
CA GLY A 211 31.78 -4.36 -19.68
C GLY A 211 30.62 -5.03 -20.44
N ASN A 212 30.91 -5.93 -21.37
CA ASN A 212 29.90 -6.66 -22.15
C ASN A 212 29.11 -7.66 -21.30
N ILE A 213 29.71 -8.29 -20.28
CA ILE A 213 29.01 -9.18 -19.34
C ILE A 213 28.03 -8.38 -18.47
N VAL A 214 28.42 -7.17 -18.08
CA VAL A 214 27.57 -6.29 -17.26
C VAL A 214 26.37 -5.74 -18.04
N GLU A 215 26.48 -5.48 -19.34
CA GLU A 215 25.35 -5.12 -20.18
C GLU A 215 24.34 -6.26 -20.37
N THR A 216 24.77 -7.50 -20.25
CA THR A 216 23.92 -8.69 -20.43
C THR A 216 23.07 -8.99 -19.17
N ILE A 217 23.41 -8.44 -18.00
CA ILE A 217 22.60 -8.58 -16.77
C ILE A 217 21.64 -7.39 -16.66
N LYS A 218 20.62 -7.35 -17.51
CA LYS A 218 19.57 -6.30 -17.50
C LYS A 218 18.51 -6.59 -16.44
N GLY A 219 18.88 -6.54 -15.15
CA GLY A 219 17.90 -6.51 -14.07
C GLY A 219 17.60 -5.06 -13.66
N PHE A 220 16.33 -4.66 -13.61
CA PHE A 220 15.93 -3.37 -13.05
C PHE A 220 16.14 -3.39 -11.53
N LYS A 221 16.62 -2.29 -11.00
CA LYS A 221 16.71 -2.06 -9.57
C LYS A 221 16.24 -0.66 -9.25
N VAL A 222 15.33 -0.55 -8.28
CA VAL A 222 14.85 0.73 -7.77
C VAL A 222 15.13 0.83 -6.27
N LYS A 223 15.31 2.06 -5.82
CA LYS A 223 15.29 2.48 -4.44
C LYS A 223 14.04 3.32 -4.25
N ILE A 224 13.26 3.04 -3.22
CA ILE A 224 12.03 3.77 -2.91
C ILE A 224 12.13 4.30 -1.48
N ASN A 225 12.02 5.62 -1.33
CA ASN A 225 11.71 6.23 -0.05
C ASN A 225 10.21 6.49 -0.01
N THR A 226 9.52 5.97 1.00
CA THR A 226 8.09 6.20 1.21
C THR A 226 7.89 7.01 2.47
N PHE A 227 7.28 8.19 2.31
CA PHE A 227 6.91 9.10 3.40
C PHE A 227 5.45 8.88 3.74
N LEU A 228 5.17 8.69 5.02
CA LEU A 228 3.84 8.45 5.55
C LEU A 228 3.31 9.73 6.20
N TYR A 229 2.11 10.14 5.77
CA TYR A 229 1.35 11.22 6.37
C TYR A 229 -0.04 10.70 6.76
N GLN A 230 -0.59 11.26 7.83
CA GLN A 230 -1.94 10.95 8.33
C GLN A 230 -2.81 12.21 8.29
N LEU A 231 -4.05 12.06 7.84
CA LEU A 231 -5.03 13.13 7.90
C LEU A 231 -5.40 13.42 9.36
N VAL A 232 -5.29 14.68 9.75
CA VAL A 232 -5.75 15.12 11.07
C VAL A 232 -7.25 15.36 11.00
N TRP A 233 -7.99 14.57 11.77
CA TRP A 233 -9.44 14.72 11.97
C TRP A 233 -9.71 14.58 13.46
N ASP A 234 -9.78 15.69 14.14
CA ASP A 234 -10.05 15.84 15.55
C ASP A 234 -11.34 16.61 15.79
N ASP A 235 -11.82 16.67 17.03
CA ASP A 235 -13.08 17.32 17.38
C ASP A 235 -13.12 18.78 16.94
N GLU A 236 -11.97 19.49 16.99
CA GLU A 236 -11.87 20.88 16.54
C GLU A 236 -12.06 20.99 15.02
N THR A 237 -11.40 20.13 14.27
CA THR A 237 -11.51 20.07 12.81
C THR A 237 -12.92 19.68 12.38
N ALA A 238 -13.51 18.66 13.03
CA ALA A 238 -14.86 18.21 12.78
C ALA A 238 -15.89 19.31 13.08
N ALA A 239 -15.78 19.99 14.22
CA ALA A 239 -16.66 21.09 14.59
C ALA A 239 -16.62 22.23 13.55
N VAL A 240 -15.44 22.66 13.12
CA VAL A 240 -15.31 23.69 12.08
C VAL A 240 -15.95 23.24 10.77
N PHE A 241 -15.76 21.97 10.38
CA PHE A 241 -16.35 21.42 9.16
C PHE A 241 -17.88 21.43 9.24
N TYR A 242 -18.47 20.84 10.28
CA TYR A 242 -19.94 20.73 10.39
C TYR A 242 -20.64 22.07 10.58
N GLU A 243 -20.07 22.96 11.38
CA GLU A 243 -20.68 24.27 11.62
C GLU A 243 -20.63 25.20 10.40
N LYS A 244 -19.47 25.25 9.72
CA LYS A 244 -19.16 26.32 8.77
C LYS A 244 -19.10 25.86 7.32
N GLN A 245 -19.01 24.55 7.04
CA GLN A 245 -18.63 24.08 5.71
C GLN A 245 -19.52 22.96 5.18
N TYR A 246 -20.04 22.10 6.05
CA TYR A 246 -20.96 21.03 5.66
C TYR A 246 -22.32 21.59 5.25
N THR A 247 -22.84 21.14 4.10
CA THR A 247 -24.19 21.46 3.65
C THR A 247 -24.72 20.34 2.73
N ASP A 248 -25.97 19.95 2.93
CA ASP A 248 -26.71 19.00 2.10
C ASP A 248 -27.52 19.66 0.97
N VAL A 249 -27.53 21.01 0.95
CA VAL A 249 -28.14 21.83 -0.09
C VAL A 249 -27.15 22.88 -0.59
N PRO A 250 -27.27 23.41 -1.82
CA PRO A 250 -26.37 24.43 -2.32
C PRO A 250 -26.33 25.68 -1.41
N ASP A 251 -25.14 25.94 -0.83
CA ASP A 251 -24.87 27.11 0.01
C ASP A 251 -23.52 27.74 -0.41
N PRO A 252 -23.55 28.89 -1.13
CA PRO A 252 -22.34 29.57 -1.55
C PRO A 252 -21.41 29.99 -0.41
N ALA A 253 -21.96 30.38 0.76
CA ALA A 253 -21.15 30.82 1.89
C ALA A 253 -20.36 29.62 2.49
N LYS A 254 -20.99 28.47 2.68
CA LYS A 254 -20.36 27.25 3.17
C LYS A 254 -19.41 26.69 2.15
N ARG A 255 -19.75 26.71 0.86
CA ARG A 255 -18.84 26.32 -0.23
C ARG A 255 -17.56 27.14 -0.20
N ASP A 256 -17.66 28.45 -0.12
CA ASP A 256 -16.53 29.37 -0.13
C ASP A 256 -15.74 29.28 1.18
N ALA A 257 -16.39 29.05 2.31
CA ALA A 257 -15.73 28.76 3.59
C ALA A 257 -14.81 27.53 3.49
N PHE A 258 -15.27 26.43 2.88
CA PHE A 258 -14.43 25.24 2.64
C PHE A 258 -13.29 25.53 1.67
N ASN A 259 -13.58 26.16 0.52
CA ASN A 259 -12.58 26.42 -0.51
C ASN A 259 -11.44 27.33 -0.04
N ASN A 260 -11.74 28.22 0.91
CA ASN A 260 -10.79 29.16 1.49
C ASN A 260 -10.19 28.70 2.83
N ALA A 261 -10.53 27.52 3.31
CA ALA A 261 -10.11 26.95 4.60
C ALA A 261 -8.65 26.50 4.60
N ARG A 262 -7.73 27.38 4.22
CA ARG A 262 -6.28 27.09 4.26
C ARG A 262 -5.82 26.88 5.70
N GLY A 263 -5.18 25.74 5.96
CA GLY A 263 -4.65 25.39 7.28
C GLY A 263 -5.66 24.76 8.25
N THR A 264 -6.96 24.73 7.93
CA THR A 264 -7.95 23.99 8.73
C THR A 264 -7.68 22.50 8.67
N TYR A 265 -7.50 21.96 7.46
CA TYR A 265 -7.19 20.54 7.25
C TYR A 265 -5.69 20.37 7.09
N ARG A 266 -5.13 19.41 7.80
CA ARG A 266 -3.70 19.17 7.87
C ARG A 266 -3.35 17.71 7.69
N LEU A 267 -2.16 17.47 7.15
CA LEU A 267 -1.52 16.17 7.13
C LEU A 267 -0.37 16.16 8.14
N LYS A 268 -0.43 15.27 9.14
CA LYS A 268 0.64 15.02 10.10
C LYS A 268 1.67 14.11 9.45
N TYR A 269 2.92 14.52 9.40
CA TYR A 269 4.01 13.60 9.05
C TYR A 269 4.17 12.56 10.15
N VAL A 270 4.15 11.28 9.79
CA VAL A 270 4.30 10.15 10.71
C VAL A 270 5.72 9.61 10.66
N GLY A 271 6.23 9.33 9.46
CA GLY A 271 7.57 8.80 9.31
C GLY A 271 7.94 8.45 7.87
N LYS A 272 9.11 7.81 7.70
CA LYS A 272 9.65 7.42 6.42
C LYS A 272 10.35 6.07 6.52
N VAL A 273 10.21 5.25 5.48
CA VAL A 273 10.95 3.99 5.29
C VAL A 273 11.61 3.96 3.91
N GLU A 274 12.58 3.06 3.74
CA GLU A 274 13.33 2.87 2.51
C GLU A 274 13.44 1.40 2.14
N SER A 275 13.06 1.05 0.91
CA SER A 275 13.27 -0.29 0.38
C SER A 275 13.98 -0.29 -0.99
N LYS A 276 14.35 -1.47 -1.45
CA LYS A 276 15.03 -1.68 -2.73
C LYS A 276 14.37 -2.82 -3.50
N GLY A 277 13.60 -2.49 -4.51
CA GLY A 277 13.05 -3.47 -5.44
C GLY A 277 14.06 -3.87 -6.51
N SER A 278 14.07 -5.14 -6.89
CA SER A 278 14.86 -5.61 -8.02
C SER A 278 14.17 -6.76 -8.74
N THR A 279 14.36 -6.80 -10.06
CA THR A 279 14.07 -7.97 -10.87
C THR A 279 15.35 -8.43 -11.52
N THR A 280 15.63 -9.72 -11.46
CA THR A 280 16.70 -10.34 -12.25
C THR A 280 16.09 -10.99 -13.47
N SER A 281 16.61 -10.66 -14.67
CA SER A 281 16.28 -11.40 -15.88
C SER A 281 16.95 -12.77 -15.80
N PHE A 282 16.16 -13.85 -15.83
CA PHE A 282 16.72 -15.20 -16.05
C PHE A 282 17.11 -15.33 -17.52
N MET A 283 18.36 -15.69 -17.80
CA MET A 283 18.80 -16.03 -19.14
C MET A 283 18.04 -17.26 -19.62
N GLY A 284 17.17 -17.11 -20.63
CA GLY A 284 16.69 -18.21 -21.45
C GLY A 284 15.19 -18.47 -21.53
N VAL A 285 14.32 -17.82 -20.76
CA VAL A 285 12.87 -18.04 -20.86
C VAL A 285 12.13 -16.71 -20.74
N ASN A 286 11.37 -16.35 -21.76
CA ASN A 286 10.42 -15.24 -21.87
C ASN A 286 10.87 -13.95 -21.13
N LEU A 287 11.61 -13.13 -21.88
CA LEU A 287 11.94 -11.76 -21.49
C LEU A 287 10.63 -11.02 -21.23
N ASP A 288 10.28 -10.84 -19.96
CA ASP A 288 9.29 -9.86 -19.60
C ASP A 288 9.62 -8.54 -20.29
N LYS A 289 8.63 -7.88 -20.87
CA LYS A 289 8.82 -6.56 -21.44
C LYS A 289 9.45 -5.65 -20.39
N PRO A 290 10.34 -4.73 -20.74
CA PRO A 290 10.98 -3.81 -19.80
C PRO A 290 9.99 -3.13 -18.84
N GLU A 291 8.80 -2.80 -19.32
CA GLU A 291 7.73 -2.18 -18.54
C GLU A 291 7.25 -3.11 -17.38
N ASN A 292 7.09 -4.39 -17.65
CA ASN A 292 6.68 -5.38 -16.64
C ASN A 292 7.76 -5.55 -15.57
N MET A 293 9.03 -5.51 -15.95
CA MET A 293 10.15 -5.59 -15.04
C MET A 293 10.20 -4.37 -14.10
N VAL A 294 10.01 -3.17 -14.65
CA VAL A 294 9.94 -1.94 -13.86
C VAL A 294 8.75 -1.99 -12.90
N ARG A 295 7.57 -2.36 -13.40
CA ARG A 295 6.36 -2.50 -12.57
C ARG A 295 6.57 -3.48 -11.42
N LYS A 296 7.12 -4.65 -11.69
CA LYS A 296 7.40 -5.67 -10.68
C LYS A 296 8.37 -5.17 -9.61
N ALA A 297 9.46 -4.51 -10.02
CA ALA A 297 10.42 -3.94 -9.09
C ALA A 297 9.79 -2.85 -8.22
N CYS A 298 9.01 -1.95 -8.81
CA CYS A 298 8.34 -0.87 -8.09
C CYS A 298 7.28 -1.41 -7.14
N GLN A 299 6.40 -2.30 -7.61
CA GLN A 299 5.31 -2.82 -6.78
C GLN A 299 5.83 -3.61 -5.58
N ARG A 300 6.80 -4.52 -5.78
CA ARG A 300 7.38 -5.28 -4.67
C ARG A 300 8.07 -4.40 -3.64
N ALA A 301 8.76 -3.36 -4.07
CA ALA A 301 9.39 -2.43 -3.13
C ALA A 301 8.37 -1.53 -2.40
N ILE A 302 7.27 -1.15 -3.03
CA ILE A 302 6.18 -0.44 -2.37
C ILE A 302 5.49 -1.36 -1.34
N ASP A 303 5.23 -2.62 -1.71
CA ASP A 303 4.64 -3.61 -0.79
C ASP A 303 5.55 -3.81 0.44
N GLU A 304 6.88 -3.90 0.26
CA GLU A 304 7.88 -3.97 1.34
C GLU A 304 7.83 -2.71 2.23
N ASN A 305 7.81 -1.52 1.63
CA ASN A 305 7.70 -0.28 2.41
C ASN A 305 6.39 -0.19 3.21
N ILE A 306 5.27 -0.71 2.70
CA ILE A 306 4.01 -0.76 3.44
C ILE A 306 4.14 -1.68 4.66
N VAL A 307 4.83 -2.81 4.53
CA VAL A 307 5.11 -3.71 5.66
C VAL A 307 5.99 -3.02 6.70
N ASP A 308 7.09 -2.38 6.26
CA ASP A 308 8.00 -1.67 7.15
C ASP A 308 7.28 -0.53 7.89
N LEU A 309 6.45 0.25 7.18
CA LEU A 309 5.62 1.29 7.79
C LEU A 309 4.66 0.75 8.85
N GLN A 310 4.03 -0.41 8.61
CA GLN A 310 3.15 -1.05 9.59
C GLN A 310 3.91 -1.58 10.80
N THR A 311 5.16 -1.99 10.61
CA THR A 311 6.02 -2.48 11.69
C THR A 311 6.54 -1.32 12.55
N GLU A 312 6.94 -0.22 11.93
CA GLU A 312 7.55 0.92 12.62
C GLU A 312 6.53 1.88 13.26
N PHE A 313 5.35 2.06 12.62
CA PHE A 313 4.37 3.07 13.04
C PHE A 313 3.04 2.44 13.45
N GLU A 314 2.70 2.56 14.72
CA GLU A 314 1.50 1.94 15.30
C GLU A 314 0.21 2.48 14.64
N GLU A 315 0.17 3.76 14.32
CA GLU A 315 -0.98 4.41 13.67
C GLU A 315 -1.32 3.80 12.31
N PHE A 316 -0.33 3.21 11.62
CA PHE A 316 -0.49 2.61 10.30
C PHE A 316 -0.71 1.09 10.33
N ARG A 317 -0.66 0.46 11.50
CA ARG A 317 -0.88 -0.98 11.65
C ARG A 317 -2.30 -1.37 11.27
N THR A 318 -2.42 -2.47 10.55
CA THR A 318 -3.70 -3.04 10.16
C THR A 318 -3.99 -4.35 10.89
N PHE A 319 -5.27 -4.62 11.10
CA PHE A 319 -5.75 -5.90 11.58
C PHE A 319 -6.22 -6.75 10.40
N THR A 320 -6.10 -8.07 10.55
CA THR A 320 -6.58 -9.03 9.55
C THR A 320 -7.51 -10.05 10.20
N PRO A 321 -8.69 -10.33 9.63
CA PRO A 321 -9.60 -11.30 10.21
C PRO A 321 -9.10 -12.73 10.00
N ILE A 322 -9.36 -13.58 11.00
CA ILE A 322 -9.29 -15.02 10.87
C ILE A 322 -10.50 -15.47 10.05
N LEU A 323 -10.25 -16.13 8.93
CA LEU A 323 -11.28 -16.60 8.00
C LEU A 323 -11.88 -17.92 8.43
N THR A 324 -11.05 -18.86 8.91
CA THR A 324 -11.48 -20.18 9.41
C THR A 324 -10.76 -20.54 10.70
N SER A 325 -11.42 -21.34 11.53
CA SER A 325 -10.87 -21.77 12.84
C SER A 325 -10.09 -23.09 12.75
N GLU A 326 -10.47 -24.00 11.82
CA GLU A 326 -9.88 -25.33 11.63
C GLU A 326 -9.79 -25.68 10.13
N PRO A 327 -8.59 -25.56 9.53
CA PRO A 327 -7.39 -24.92 10.08
C PRO A 327 -7.58 -23.40 10.25
N VAL A 328 -6.81 -22.79 11.13
CA VAL A 328 -6.80 -21.32 11.27
C VAL A 328 -6.20 -20.72 10.01
N THR A 329 -6.95 -19.86 9.30
CA THR A 329 -6.46 -19.21 8.07
C THR A 329 -6.77 -17.72 8.07
N ALA A 330 -5.95 -16.95 7.34
CA ALA A 330 -6.18 -15.53 7.08
C ALA A 330 -5.75 -15.15 5.67
N GLY A 331 -6.39 -14.11 5.09
CA GLY A 331 -6.16 -13.62 3.72
C GLY A 331 -4.92 -12.74 3.61
N ILE A 332 -3.81 -13.09 4.25
CA ILE A 332 -2.52 -12.40 4.16
C ILE A 332 -1.43 -13.39 3.74
N GLY A 333 -0.36 -12.86 3.13
CA GLY A 333 0.73 -13.66 2.62
C GLY A 333 2.07 -12.93 2.61
N MET A 334 2.96 -13.35 1.74
CA MET A 334 4.30 -12.76 1.64
C MET A 334 4.30 -11.28 1.22
N LYS A 335 3.27 -10.82 0.51
CA LYS A 335 3.08 -9.41 0.18
C LYS A 335 2.89 -8.56 1.43
N GLU A 336 2.27 -9.12 2.45
CA GLU A 336 2.06 -8.50 3.76
C GLU A 336 3.19 -8.82 4.76
N GLY A 337 4.35 -9.30 4.29
CA GLY A 337 5.51 -9.60 5.12
C GLY A 337 5.46 -10.94 5.85
N VAL A 338 4.41 -11.75 5.65
CA VAL A 338 4.29 -13.04 6.34
C VAL A 338 5.45 -13.97 5.97
N SER A 339 6.13 -14.45 7.00
CA SER A 339 7.26 -15.37 6.91
C SER A 339 7.13 -16.48 7.97
N ALA A 340 7.92 -17.54 7.85
CA ALA A 340 7.93 -18.62 8.87
C ALA A 340 8.32 -18.13 10.28
N LYS A 341 8.98 -16.95 10.38
CA LYS A 341 9.40 -16.35 11.65
C LYS A 341 8.34 -15.43 12.24
N SER A 342 7.37 -14.99 11.46
CA SER A 342 6.32 -14.07 11.89
C SER A 342 5.52 -14.65 13.06
N ARG A 343 5.04 -13.77 13.93
CA ARG A 343 4.15 -14.08 15.05
C ARG A 343 3.02 -13.07 15.02
N PHE A 344 1.82 -13.55 15.31
CA PHE A 344 0.63 -12.71 15.32
C PHE A 344 -0.09 -12.89 16.63
N GLU A 345 -0.42 -11.79 17.30
CA GLU A 345 -1.37 -11.83 18.39
C GLU A 345 -2.78 -12.03 17.84
N VAL A 346 -3.59 -12.76 18.59
CA VAL A 346 -5.02 -12.95 18.32
C VAL A 346 -5.79 -12.00 19.22
N LEU A 347 -6.64 -11.19 18.62
CA LEU A 347 -7.40 -10.15 19.28
C LEU A 347 -8.89 -10.47 19.22
N GLU A 348 -9.54 -10.42 20.37
CA GLU A 348 -10.99 -10.50 20.51
C GLU A 348 -11.53 -9.07 20.70
N ARG A 349 -12.57 -8.74 19.95
CA ARG A 349 -13.28 -7.47 20.09
C ARG A 349 -14.19 -7.52 21.30
N VAL A 350 -14.10 -6.54 22.16
CA VAL A 350 -14.93 -6.39 23.37
C VAL A 350 -15.63 -5.03 23.31
N GLU A 351 -16.93 -5.04 23.56
CA GLU A 351 -17.72 -3.81 23.71
C GLU A 351 -17.59 -3.30 25.13
N GLU A 352 -17.17 -2.07 25.30
CA GLU A 352 -17.03 -1.38 26.58
C GLU A 352 -18.37 -0.81 27.04
N ALA A 353 -18.44 -0.43 28.31
CA ALA A 353 -19.69 0.05 28.93
C ALA A 353 -20.22 1.38 28.33
N ASP A 354 -19.35 2.15 27.67
CA ASP A 354 -19.70 3.41 26.98
C ASP A 354 -20.11 3.19 25.52
N GLY A 355 -20.12 1.93 25.03
CA GLY A 355 -20.44 1.56 23.67
C GLY A 355 -19.25 1.64 22.70
N SER A 356 -18.06 2.00 23.18
CA SER A 356 -16.83 1.91 22.40
C SER A 356 -16.34 0.46 22.31
N TYR A 357 -15.38 0.21 21.44
CA TYR A 357 -14.81 -1.13 21.25
C TYR A 357 -13.32 -1.15 21.59
N SER A 358 -12.95 -2.14 22.37
CA SER A 358 -11.55 -2.46 22.64
C SER A 358 -11.15 -3.81 22.06
N TYR A 359 -9.85 -4.07 21.98
CA TYR A 359 -9.31 -5.31 21.46
C TYR A 359 -8.42 -5.99 22.50
N ASN A 360 -8.89 -7.11 23.04
CA ASN A 360 -8.17 -7.87 24.04
C ASN A 360 -7.35 -8.98 23.39
N ARG A 361 -6.06 -9.02 23.71
CA ARG A 361 -5.20 -10.12 23.28
C ARG A 361 -5.56 -11.41 23.98
N VAL A 362 -6.00 -12.41 23.22
CA VAL A 362 -6.43 -13.71 23.73
C VAL A 362 -5.49 -14.86 23.38
N GLY A 363 -4.57 -14.66 22.44
CA GLY A 363 -3.64 -15.71 22.02
C GLY A 363 -2.56 -15.24 21.08
N VAL A 364 -1.76 -16.22 20.63
CA VAL A 364 -0.73 -16.02 19.59
C VAL A 364 -0.81 -17.16 18.59
N VAL A 365 -0.67 -16.83 17.30
CA VAL A 365 -0.56 -17.78 16.20
C VAL A 365 0.73 -17.55 15.41
N ALA A 366 1.19 -18.57 14.71
CA ALA A 366 2.33 -18.50 13.81
C ALA A 366 1.99 -19.15 12.47
N PRO A 367 2.52 -18.68 11.35
CA PRO A 367 2.34 -19.33 10.06
C PRO A 367 2.87 -20.76 10.05
N VAL A 368 2.20 -21.62 9.30
CA VAL A 368 2.72 -22.95 8.95
C VAL A 368 3.61 -22.77 7.72
N GLU A 369 4.91 -23.08 7.85
CA GLU A 369 5.96 -22.72 6.89
C GLU A 369 5.63 -23.09 5.44
N ASP A 370 5.13 -24.32 5.22
CA ASP A 370 4.78 -24.80 3.87
C ASP A 370 3.41 -24.32 3.36
N GLN A 371 2.67 -23.56 4.16
CA GLN A 371 1.32 -23.07 3.88
C GLN A 371 1.22 -21.54 3.94
N ILE A 372 2.32 -20.85 3.66
CA ILE A 372 2.35 -19.39 3.50
C ILE A 372 2.00 -19.07 2.07
N TRP A 373 0.97 -18.24 1.90
CA TRP A 373 0.55 -17.78 0.59
C TRP A 373 1.56 -16.78 0.00
N ASP A 374 2.09 -17.08 -1.19
CA ASP A 374 2.87 -16.12 -1.95
C ASP A 374 1.93 -15.31 -2.87
N ASN A 375 1.42 -14.22 -2.35
CA ASN A 375 0.53 -13.29 -3.05
C ASN A 375 1.28 -12.07 -3.64
N ARG A 376 2.61 -12.14 -3.73
CA ARG A 376 3.39 -11.07 -4.35
C ARG A 376 3.10 -10.98 -5.85
N TYR A 377 3.20 -9.77 -6.39
CA TYR A 377 2.94 -9.53 -7.79
C TYR A 377 3.74 -10.48 -8.70
N MET A 378 3.07 -11.15 -9.63
CA MET A 378 3.60 -12.17 -10.55
C MET A 378 4.16 -13.46 -9.89
N ALA A 379 3.77 -13.77 -8.66
CA ALA A 379 4.23 -15.00 -8.00
C ALA A 379 3.71 -16.28 -8.70
N VAL A 380 2.47 -16.24 -9.22
CA VAL A 380 1.87 -17.37 -9.97
C VAL A 380 2.59 -17.59 -11.29
N GLU A 381 2.85 -16.53 -12.05
CA GLU A 381 3.56 -16.58 -13.33
C GLU A 381 5.01 -17.05 -13.17
N GLU A 382 5.61 -16.79 -12.01
CA GLU A 382 6.94 -17.27 -11.65
C GLU A 382 6.95 -18.72 -11.17
N GLY A 383 5.78 -19.32 -10.96
CA GLY A 383 5.68 -20.67 -10.39
C GLY A 383 6.16 -20.72 -8.93
N ALA A 384 6.02 -19.62 -8.18
CA ALA A 384 6.49 -19.55 -6.80
C ALA A 384 5.72 -20.54 -5.91
N LYS A 385 6.45 -21.16 -4.97
CA LYS A 385 5.85 -22.08 -3.99
C LYS A 385 4.82 -21.32 -3.15
N GLY A 386 3.61 -21.85 -3.04
CA GLY A 386 2.52 -21.26 -2.28
C GLY A 386 1.69 -20.21 -3.02
N ALA A 387 2.03 -19.83 -4.27
CA ALA A 387 1.32 -18.80 -5.02
C ALA A 387 -0.17 -19.09 -5.26
N THR A 388 -0.56 -20.37 -5.30
CA THR A 388 -1.95 -20.80 -5.55
C THR A 388 -2.77 -21.09 -4.29
N LEU A 389 -2.22 -20.86 -3.09
CA LEU A 389 -2.89 -21.20 -1.82
C LEU A 389 -4.12 -20.32 -1.53
N GLY A 390 -4.13 -19.07 -1.97
CA GLY A 390 -5.21 -18.10 -1.75
C GLY A 390 -5.30 -17.54 -0.33
N ARG A 391 -4.64 -18.18 0.65
CA ARG A 391 -4.58 -17.76 2.06
C ARG A 391 -3.43 -18.44 2.78
N THR A 392 -2.97 -17.86 3.90
CA THR A 392 -1.97 -18.47 4.77
C THR A 392 -2.64 -19.25 5.88
N THR A 393 -2.12 -20.43 6.19
CA THR A 393 -2.53 -21.25 7.33
C THR A 393 -1.66 -20.96 8.54
N PHE A 394 -2.30 -20.87 9.70
CA PHE A 394 -1.64 -20.59 10.98
C PHE A 394 -1.83 -21.75 11.96
N LYS A 395 -0.87 -21.89 12.85
CA LYS A 395 -0.95 -22.78 14.01
C LYS A 395 -0.99 -21.96 15.31
N LYS A 396 -1.77 -22.40 16.27
CA LYS A 396 -1.79 -21.82 17.61
C LYS A 396 -0.45 -22.03 18.30
N VAL A 397 0.07 -20.95 18.87
CA VAL A 397 1.30 -20.96 19.68
C VAL A 397 0.95 -20.92 21.18
N SER A 398 0.01 -20.03 21.58
CA SER A 398 -0.41 -19.88 22.96
C SER A 398 -1.80 -19.24 23.07
N GLY A 399 -2.38 -19.26 24.26
CA GLY A 399 -3.66 -18.61 24.58
C GLY A 399 -4.90 -19.42 24.20
N SER A 400 -6.02 -18.74 23.98
CA SER A 400 -7.31 -19.32 23.62
C SER A 400 -7.30 -19.92 22.21
N THR A 401 -8.29 -20.72 21.86
CA THR A 401 -8.46 -21.25 20.51
C THR A 401 -8.90 -20.11 19.59
N PRO A 402 -8.15 -19.82 18.50
CA PRO A 402 -8.53 -18.79 17.55
C PRO A 402 -9.85 -19.16 16.86
N MET A 403 -10.75 -18.20 16.73
CA MET A 403 -12.04 -18.39 16.08
C MET A 403 -12.16 -17.48 14.86
N ALA A 404 -12.95 -17.91 13.86
CA ALA A 404 -13.27 -17.08 12.70
C ALA A 404 -13.93 -15.77 13.16
N GLY A 405 -13.52 -14.66 12.56
CA GLY A 405 -13.95 -13.32 12.95
C GLY A 405 -13.07 -12.62 13.99
N MET A 406 -12.25 -13.35 14.77
CA MET A 406 -11.20 -12.72 15.56
C MET A 406 -10.16 -12.08 14.63
N LEU A 407 -9.46 -11.07 15.12
CA LEU A 407 -8.44 -10.36 14.36
C LEU A 407 -7.04 -10.86 14.71
N ILE A 408 -6.12 -10.78 13.75
CA ILE A 408 -4.69 -10.98 14.00
C ILE A 408 -3.90 -9.73 13.62
N ARG A 409 -2.86 -9.46 14.40
CA ARG A 409 -1.89 -8.37 14.17
C ARG A 409 -0.48 -8.91 14.42
N GLU A 410 0.47 -8.57 13.55
CA GLU A 410 1.88 -8.97 13.70
C GLU A 410 2.53 -8.30 14.92
N ILE A 411 3.39 -9.06 15.64
CA ILE A 411 4.11 -8.64 16.86
C ILE A 411 5.61 -8.90 16.74
#